data_2d1d624fa7e1c8e8052bdc5a8dc28363
#
_entry.id   2d1d624fa7e1c8e8052bdc5a8dc28363
#
_cell.length_a   1.000
_cell.length_b   1.000
_cell.length_c   1.000
_cell.angle_alpha   90.00
_cell.angle_beta   90.00
_cell.angle_gamma   90.00
#
_symmetry.space_group_name_H-M   'P 1'
#
loop_
_entity.id
_entity.type
_entity.pdbx_description
1 polymer ?
#
loop_
_entity_poly.entity_id
_entity_poly.type
_entity_poly.pdbx_seq_one_letter_code
_entity_poly.pdbx_strand_id
1 'polypeptide(L)'
;MSIEDNKRVVANFVEVCQNQHDLAAADEIFHPDFVNHYDPGGHPIPPTPRPAGGFQWFYGMLLRAFPDATMEINEQLAERDLVATRKTLRGTHLGEIWGLPPTGNRVEFEFIDIFRVKDGKLVEHWTHMDFDALRLQIRPPE
;
A
#
# COMPACT_ATOMS: atom_id res chain seq x y z
N MET A 1 -3.47 22.45 -8.17
CA MET A 1 -3.72 21.28 -9.00
C MET A 1 -5.19 20.90 -8.89
N SER A 2 -5.75 20.36 -9.95
CA SER A 2 -7.15 19.95 -9.96
C SER A 2 -7.34 18.62 -9.19
N ILE A 3 -8.60 18.32 -8.88
CA ILE A 3 -8.99 17.03 -8.30
C ILE A 3 -8.53 15.89 -9.22
N GLU A 4 -8.69 16.03 -10.53
CA GLU A 4 -8.26 15.00 -11.47
C GLU A 4 -6.74 14.82 -11.49
N ASP A 5 -5.97 15.90 -11.36
CA ASP A 5 -4.51 15.81 -11.25
C ASP A 5 -4.11 15.07 -9.98
N ASN A 6 -4.77 15.35 -8.86
CA ASN A 6 -4.47 14.69 -7.60
C ASN A 6 -4.77 13.19 -7.66
N LYS A 7 -5.90 12.80 -8.29
CA LYS A 7 -6.19 11.38 -8.53
C LYS A 7 -5.13 10.70 -9.37
N ARG A 8 -4.59 11.39 -10.39
CA ARG A 8 -3.51 10.84 -11.24
C ARG A 8 -2.22 10.61 -10.46
N VAL A 9 -1.88 11.50 -9.53
CA VAL A 9 -0.70 11.32 -8.68
C VAL A 9 -0.81 10.02 -7.90
N VAL A 10 -1.97 9.77 -7.28
CA VAL A 10 -2.19 8.53 -6.53
C VAL A 10 -2.22 7.30 -7.45
N ALA A 11 -2.90 7.40 -8.59
CA ALA A 11 -2.97 6.28 -9.55
C ALA A 11 -1.57 5.93 -10.08
N ASN A 12 -0.73 6.93 -10.32
CA ASN A 12 0.66 6.71 -10.75
C ASN A 12 1.46 5.99 -9.66
N PHE A 13 1.28 6.38 -8.39
CA PHE A 13 1.90 5.70 -7.27
C PHE A 13 1.51 4.21 -7.25
N VAL A 14 0.22 3.91 -7.39
CA VAL A 14 -0.26 2.52 -7.40
C VAL A 14 0.38 1.76 -8.56
N GLU A 15 0.38 2.32 -9.76
CA GLU A 15 0.92 1.64 -10.94
C GLU A 15 2.42 1.39 -10.83
N VAL A 16 3.19 2.41 -10.50
CA VAL A 16 4.64 2.32 -10.50
C VAL A 16 5.15 1.54 -9.28
N CYS A 17 4.69 1.91 -8.09
CA CYS A 17 5.25 1.34 -6.86
C CYS A 17 4.60 0.02 -6.49
N GLN A 18 3.28 -0.09 -6.64
CA GLN A 18 2.56 -1.28 -6.17
C GLN A 18 2.39 -2.34 -7.24
N ASN A 19 2.22 -1.97 -8.51
CA ASN A 19 2.05 -2.94 -9.60
C ASN A 19 3.36 -3.29 -10.30
N GLN A 20 4.18 -2.31 -10.63
CA GLN A 20 5.50 -2.58 -11.24
C GLN A 20 6.55 -2.95 -10.19
N HIS A 21 6.21 -2.87 -8.90
CA HIS A 21 7.07 -3.21 -7.78
C HIS A 21 8.33 -2.33 -7.69
N ASP A 22 8.29 -1.14 -8.26
CA ASP A 22 9.39 -0.17 -8.18
C ASP A 22 9.27 0.63 -6.89
N LEU A 23 9.71 0.07 -5.78
CA LEU A 23 9.60 0.70 -4.48
C LEU A 23 10.51 1.94 -4.37
N ALA A 24 11.64 1.93 -5.07
CA ALA A 24 12.57 3.07 -5.05
C ALA A 24 11.95 4.32 -5.66
N ALA A 25 11.04 4.18 -6.62
CA ALA A 25 10.34 5.31 -7.24
C ALA A 25 9.53 6.13 -6.23
N ALA A 26 9.15 5.54 -5.10
CA ALA A 26 8.43 6.26 -4.05
C ALA A 26 9.23 7.45 -3.49
N ASP A 27 10.55 7.39 -3.52
CA ASP A 27 11.39 8.51 -3.06
C ASP A 27 11.14 9.80 -3.85
N GLU A 28 10.76 9.69 -5.14
CA GLU A 28 10.42 10.84 -5.98
C GLU A 28 8.94 11.23 -5.89
N ILE A 29 8.08 10.28 -5.55
CA ILE A 29 6.63 10.47 -5.50
C ILE A 29 6.19 11.06 -4.16
N PHE A 30 6.89 10.71 -3.08
CA PHE A 30 6.57 11.19 -1.74
C PHE A 30 7.24 12.55 -1.48
N HIS A 31 6.46 13.44 -0.87
CA HIS A 31 6.94 14.78 -0.50
C HIS A 31 8.00 14.67 0.62
N PRO A 32 9.00 15.57 0.67
CA PRO A 32 9.99 15.54 1.77
C PRO A 32 9.39 15.64 3.18
N ASP A 33 8.23 16.29 3.31
CA ASP A 33 7.53 16.46 4.59
C ASP A 33 6.49 15.39 4.84
N PHE A 34 6.55 14.24 4.16
CA PHE A 34 5.55 13.19 4.24
C PHE A 34 5.36 12.67 5.67
N VAL A 35 4.09 12.55 6.07
CA VAL A 35 3.69 11.96 7.36
C VAL A 35 2.78 10.76 7.10
N ASN A 36 3.12 9.63 7.67
CA ASN A 36 2.33 8.41 7.56
C ASN A 36 1.60 8.16 8.88
N HIS A 37 0.27 8.14 8.83
CA HIS A 37 -0.57 7.85 9.98
C HIS A 37 -0.96 6.36 10.05
N TYR A 38 -0.36 5.54 9.21
CA TYR A 38 -0.72 4.14 9.11
C TYR A 38 -0.21 3.36 10.31
N ASP A 39 -1.12 2.61 10.95
CA ASP A 39 -0.80 1.64 11.98
C ASP A 39 -1.20 0.25 11.46
N PRO A 40 -0.23 -0.61 11.14
CA PRO A 40 -0.52 -1.93 10.58
C PRO A 40 -0.98 -2.95 11.62
N GLY A 41 -1.91 -2.55 12.51
CA GLY A 41 -2.57 -3.50 13.41
C GLY A 41 -1.64 -4.18 14.41
N GLY A 42 -0.77 -3.42 15.05
CA GLY A 42 0.18 -3.96 16.03
C GLY A 42 1.50 -4.42 15.42
N HIS A 43 1.71 -4.17 14.15
CA HIS A 43 2.99 -4.39 13.47
C HIS A 43 3.57 -3.03 13.06
N PRO A 44 4.08 -2.25 14.02
CA PRO A 44 4.50 -0.88 13.74
C PRO A 44 5.63 -0.86 12.72
N ILE A 45 5.57 0.12 11.82
CA ILE A 45 6.62 0.36 10.86
C ILE A 45 7.82 0.93 11.62
N PRO A 46 9.02 0.35 11.48
CA PRO A 46 10.21 0.88 12.15
C PRO A 46 10.55 2.29 11.65
N PRO A 47 11.19 3.12 12.47
CA PRO A 47 11.67 4.42 12.01
C PRO A 47 12.58 4.28 10.79
N THR A 48 12.38 5.12 9.80
CA THR A 48 13.19 5.11 8.57
C THR A 48 13.71 6.52 8.30
N PRO A 49 14.91 6.64 7.70
CA PRO A 49 15.51 7.95 7.46
C PRO A 49 14.91 8.71 6.26
N ARG A 50 14.04 8.05 5.48
CA ARG A 50 13.47 8.65 4.26
C ARG A 50 11.97 8.76 4.37
N PRO A 51 11.36 9.81 3.78
CA PRO A 51 9.90 9.96 3.83
C PRO A 51 9.13 8.74 3.32
N ALA A 52 9.59 8.11 2.24
CA ALA A 52 8.94 6.93 1.67
C ALA A 52 9.35 5.61 2.35
N GLY A 53 10.27 5.67 3.32
CA GLY A 53 10.86 4.45 3.91
C GLY A 53 9.85 3.53 4.57
N GLY A 54 8.86 4.07 5.25
CA GLY A 54 7.81 3.27 5.87
C GLY A 54 7.01 2.47 4.86
N PHE A 55 6.62 3.08 3.75
CA PHE A 55 5.94 2.39 2.66
C PHE A 55 6.86 1.31 2.05
N GLN A 56 8.12 1.67 1.78
CA GLN A 56 9.07 0.75 1.17
C GLN A 56 9.29 -0.49 2.05
N TRP A 57 9.39 -0.28 3.37
CA TRP A 57 9.53 -1.38 4.32
C TRP A 57 8.28 -2.27 4.33
N PHE A 58 7.11 -1.65 4.46
CA PHE A 58 5.85 -2.39 4.61
C PHE A 58 5.47 -3.11 3.31
N TYR A 59 5.47 -2.40 2.19
CA TYR A 59 5.11 -3.02 0.91
C TYR A 59 6.16 -4.03 0.46
N GLY A 60 7.42 -3.80 0.79
CA GLY A 60 8.47 -4.78 0.58
C GLY A 60 8.21 -6.07 1.32
N MET A 61 7.69 -5.99 2.55
CA MET A 61 7.27 -7.16 3.31
C MET A 61 6.13 -7.91 2.59
N LEU A 62 5.14 -7.19 2.10
CA LEU A 62 4.05 -7.81 1.34
C LEU A 62 4.55 -8.46 0.06
N LEU A 63 5.50 -7.85 -0.65
CA LEU A 63 6.04 -8.42 -1.88
C LEU A 63 6.89 -9.67 -1.65
N ARG A 64 7.54 -9.79 -0.50
CA ARG A 64 8.24 -11.03 -0.16
C ARG A 64 7.26 -12.18 0.09
N ALA A 65 6.10 -11.88 0.67
CA ALA A 65 5.06 -12.88 0.90
C ALA A 65 4.25 -13.18 -0.37
N PHE A 66 4.01 -12.16 -1.19
CA PHE A 66 3.18 -12.24 -2.40
C PHE A 66 3.96 -11.62 -3.58
N PRO A 67 4.96 -12.36 -4.14
CA PRO A 67 5.83 -11.78 -5.19
C PRO A 67 5.11 -11.38 -6.48
N ASP A 68 3.95 -11.98 -6.72
CA ASP A 68 3.09 -11.69 -7.87
C ASP A 68 1.98 -10.68 -7.56
N ALA A 69 2.08 -9.95 -6.45
CA ALA A 69 1.03 -9.03 -6.02
C ALA A 69 0.68 -8.00 -7.09
N THR A 70 -0.62 -7.83 -7.31
CA THR A 70 -1.18 -6.77 -8.14
C THR A 70 -2.20 -5.98 -7.32
N MET A 71 -2.32 -4.69 -7.62
CA MET A 71 -3.23 -3.79 -6.96
C MET A 71 -4.20 -3.22 -7.98
N GLU A 72 -5.49 -3.47 -7.79
CA GLU A 72 -6.54 -2.90 -8.62
C GLU A 72 -7.18 -1.72 -7.91
N ILE A 73 -7.27 -0.59 -8.60
CA ILE A 73 -8.04 0.55 -8.12
C ILE A 73 -9.51 0.28 -8.46
N ASN A 74 -10.34 0.12 -7.43
CA ASN A 74 -11.77 -0.10 -7.61
C ASN A 74 -12.52 1.21 -7.82
N GLU A 75 -12.16 2.25 -7.04
CA GLU A 75 -12.69 3.58 -7.20
C GLU A 75 -11.83 4.61 -6.49
N GLN A 76 -11.90 5.85 -6.94
CA GLN A 76 -11.25 6.99 -6.31
C GLN A 76 -12.27 8.11 -6.10
N LEU A 77 -12.26 8.66 -4.90
CA LEU A 77 -13.04 9.86 -4.55
C LEU A 77 -12.05 10.93 -4.11
N ALA A 78 -12.28 12.17 -4.51
CA ALA A 78 -11.37 13.25 -4.12
C ALA A 78 -12.15 14.50 -3.79
N GLU A 79 -11.67 15.21 -2.77
CA GLU A 79 -12.17 16.49 -2.34
C GLU A 79 -11.00 17.35 -1.89
N ARG A 80 -10.90 18.57 -2.45
CA ARG A 80 -9.78 19.46 -2.18
C ARG A 80 -8.45 18.78 -2.54
N ASP A 81 -7.52 18.64 -1.58
CA ASP A 81 -6.22 18.01 -1.79
C ASP A 81 -6.17 16.56 -1.30
N LEU A 82 -7.32 15.98 -0.93
CA LEU A 82 -7.42 14.60 -0.43
C LEU A 82 -7.96 13.67 -1.51
N VAL A 83 -7.36 12.49 -1.60
CA VAL A 83 -7.79 11.41 -2.51
C VAL A 83 -7.99 10.13 -1.70
N ALA A 84 -9.22 9.62 -1.70
CA ALA A 84 -9.53 8.32 -1.12
C ALA A 84 -9.58 7.29 -2.24
N THR A 85 -8.90 6.17 -2.05
CA THR A 85 -8.80 5.11 -3.05
C THR A 85 -9.15 3.77 -2.41
N ARG A 86 -10.16 3.10 -2.95
CA ARG A 86 -10.47 1.72 -2.58
C ARG A 86 -9.76 0.79 -3.56
N LYS A 87 -8.94 -0.11 -3.03
CA LYS A 87 -8.06 -0.97 -3.81
C LYS A 87 -8.21 -2.43 -3.39
N THR A 88 -7.94 -3.33 -4.31
CA THR A 88 -7.88 -4.76 -4.04
C THR A 88 -6.50 -5.29 -4.38
N LEU A 89 -5.85 -5.94 -3.41
CA LEU A 89 -4.60 -6.66 -3.64
C LEU A 89 -4.93 -8.12 -3.93
N ARG A 90 -4.31 -8.65 -5.00
CA ARG A 90 -4.37 -10.08 -5.35
C ARG A 90 -2.95 -10.60 -5.47
N GLY A 91 -2.74 -11.83 -5.02
CA GLY A 91 -1.43 -12.46 -5.12
C GLY A 91 -1.49 -13.91 -4.70
N THR A 92 -0.32 -14.54 -4.65
CA THR A 92 -0.14 -15.93 -4.22
C THR A 92 0.79 -15.96 -3.03
N HIS A 93 0.41 -16.66 -1.96
CA HIS A 93 1.19 -16.75 -0.72
C HIS A 93 2.38 -17.68 -0.90
N LEU A 94 3.51 -17.12 -1.34
CA LEU A 94 4.72 -17.87 -1.66
C LEU A 94 5.88 -17.60 -0.69
N GLY A 95 5.73 -16.67 0.24
CA GLY A 95 6.73 -16.34 1.25
C GLY A 95 6.12 -16.24 2.64
N GLU A 96 6.95 -16.36 3.66
CA GLU A 96 6.51 -16.21 5.05
C GLU A 96 6.03 -14.79 5.33
N ILE A 97 4.96 -14.67 6.13
CA ILE A 97 4.49 -13.39 6.66
C ILE A 97 3.91 -13.61 8.06
N TRP A 98 4.29 -12.75 9.02
CA TRP A 98 3.81 -12.79 10.41
C TRP A 98 3.97 -14.16 11.07
N GLY A 99 5.06 -14.87 10.77
CA GLY A 99 5.31 -16.21 11.31
C GLY A 99 4.54 -17.32 10.61
N LEU A 100 3.70 -17.01 9.61
CA LEU A 100 2.94 -18.00 8.86
C LEU A 100 3.75 -18.46 7.65
N PRO A 101 4.03 -19.77 7.52
CA PRO A 101 4.77 -20.29 6.37
C PRO A 101 3.95 -20.18 5.09
N PRO A 102 4.59 -20.19 3.92
CA PRO A 102 3.88 -20.08 2.65
C PRO A 102 2.91 -21.24 2.45
N THR A 103 1.67 -20.92 2.03
CA THR A 103 0.62 -21.89 1.81
C THR A 103 0.41 -22.23 0.33
N GLY A 104 0.89 -21.37 -0.58
CA GLY A 104 0.56 -21.47 -2.00
C GLY A 104 -0.83 -20.99 -2.34
N ASN A 105 -1.60 -20.51 -1.37
CA ASN A 105 -2.96 -20.05 -1.58
C ASN A 105 -2.99 -18.72 -2.33
N ARG A 106 -4.01 -18.57 -3.17
CA ARG A 106 -4.31 -17.27 -3.77
C ARG A 106 -5.03 -16.42 -2.72
N VAL A 107 -4.67 -15.13 -2.68
CA VAL A 107 -5.26 -14.20 -1.72
C VAL A 107 -5.87 -13.00 -2.44
N GLU A 108 -6.89 -12.44 -1.81
CA GLU A 108 -7.55 -11.22 -2.27
C GLU A 108 -8.05 -10.46 -1.05
N PHE A 109 -7.59 -9.21 -0.87
CA PHE A 109 -8.06 -8.41 0.25
C PHE A 109 -8.04 -6.91 -0.11
N GLU A 110 -8.88 -6.14 0.58
CA GLU A 110 -9.11 -4.75 0.25
C GLU A 110 -8.37 -3.79 1.16
N PHE A 111 -8.04 -2.64 0.58
CA PHE A 111 -7.48 -1.48 1.25
C PHE A 111 -8.39 -0.29 0.96
N ILE A 112 -8.53 0.61 1.93
CA ILE A 112 -8.97 1.98 1.65
C ILE A 112 -7.88 2.87 2.21
N ASP A 113 -7.27 3.69 1.35
CA ASP A 113 -6.33 4.69 1.82
C ASP A 113 -6.73 6.09 1.38
N ILE A 114 -6.25 7.06 2.15
CA ILE A 114 -6.43 8.47 1.85
C ILE A 114 -5.04 9.09 1.79
N PHE A 115 -4.76 9.78 0.70
CA PHE A 115 -3.55 10.58 0.55
C PHE A 115 -3.90 12.06 0.46
N ARG A 116 -3.08 12.89 1.10
CA ARG A 116 -3.05 14.33 0.81
C ARG A 116 -1.97 14.58 -0.21
N VAL A 117 -2.30 15.37 -1.24
CA VAL A 117 -1.37 15.73 -2.31
C VAL A 117 -0.95 17.19 -2.14
N LYS A 118 0.35 17.46 -2.21
CA LYS A 118 0.92 18.80 -2.14
C LYS A 118 2.07 18.92 -3.14
N ASP A 119 2.03 19.96 -3.96
CA ASP A 119 3.07 20.19 -4.98
C ASP A 119 3.30 18.99 -5.89
N GLY A 120 2.20 18.29 -6.24
CA GLY A 120 2.25 17.11 -7.10
C GLY A 120 2.83 15.87 -6.46
N LYS A 121 2.99 15.86 -5.12
CA LYS A 121 3.57 14.73 -4.37
C LYS A 121 2.67 14.33 -3.22
N LEU A 122 2.85 13.10 -2.74
CA LEU A 122 2.10 12.58 -1.60
C LEU A 122 2.74 13.10 -0.31
N VAL A 123 1.96 13.83 0.50
CA VAL A 123 2.48 14.48 1.70
C VAL A 123 1.92 13.92 3.01
N GLU A 124 0.80 13.20 2.94
CA GLU A 124 0.17 12.63 4.14
C GLU A 124 -0.65 11.39 3.75
N HIS A 125 -0.68 10.39 4.63
CA HIS A 125 -1.31 9.10 4.33
C HIS A 125 -2.02 8.51 5.54
N TRP A 126 -3.22 8.01 5.30
CA TRP A 126 -4.00 7.17 6.22
C TRP A 126 -4.43 5.93 5.46
N THR A 127 -4.46 4.77 6.11
CA THR A 127 -4.95 3.54 5.45
C THR A 127 -5.63 2.61 6.43
N HIS A 128 -6.57 1.84 5.91
CA HIS A 128 -7.18 0.71 6.58
C HIS A 128 -7.14 -0.49 5.65
N MET A 129 -6.63 -1.60 6.15
CA MET A 129 -6.52 -2.86 5.42
C MET A 129 -7.33 -3.94 6.13
N ASP A 130 -7.94 -4.82 5.33
CA ASP A 130 -8.67 -5.96 5.88
C ASP A 130 -7.69 -7.10 6.18
N PHE A 131 -6.92 -6.95 7.26
CA PHE A 131 -5.97 -7.98 7.70
C PHE A 131 -6.64 -9.27 8.13
N ASP A 132 -7.86 -9.20 8.66
CA ASP A 132 -8.57 -10.41 9.08
C ASP A 132 -8.92 -11.26 7.87
N ALA A 133 -9.38 -10.65 6.79
CA ALA A 133 -9.62 -11.37 5.53
C ALA A 133 -8.35 -12.03 5.01
N LEU A 134 -7.21 -11.33 5.05
CA LEU A 134 -5.94 -11.89 4.64
C LEU A 134 -5.54 -13.08 5.51
N ARG A 135 -5.61 -12.93 6.85
CA ARG A 135 -5.23 -14.00 7.78
C ARG A 135 -6.06 -15.26 7.57
N LEU A 136 -7.37 -15.11 7.31
CA LEU A 136 -8.23 -16.26 7.03
C LEU A 136 -7.82 -17.02 5.77
N GLN A 137 -7.31 -16.30 4.76
CA GLN A 137 -6.94 -16.91 3.48
C GLN A 137 -5.60 -17.64 3.52
N ILE A 138 -4.72 -17.28 4.45
CA ILE A 138 -3.37 -17.86 4.56
C ILE A 138 -3.20 -18.69 5.84
N ARG A 139 -4.27 -18.90 6.59
CA ARG A 139 -4.24 -19.76 7.78
C ARG A 139 -3.97 -21.19 7.34
N PRO A 140 -3.02 -21.91 8.00
CA PRO A 140 -2.79 -23.32 7.68
C PRO A 140 -4.05 -24.15 7.87
N PRO A 141 -4.25 -25.23 7.07
CA PRO A 141 -5.38 -26.14 7.31
C PRO A 141 -5.24 -26.81 8.68
N GLU A 142 -6.37 -27.03 9.33
CA GLU A 142 -6.42 -27.72 10.62
C GLU A 142 -6.10 -29.20 10.49
#